data_f825f714b424d0a87965c47dd60995a3
#
_entry.id   f825f714b424d0a87965c47dd60995a3
#
_cell.length_a   1.000
_cell.length_b   1.000
_cell.length_c   1.000
_cell.angle_alpha   90.00
_cell.angle_beta   90.00
_cell.angle_gamma   90.00
#
_symmetry.space_group_name_H-M   'P 1'
#
loop_
_entity.id
_entity.type
_entity.pdbx_description
1 polymer ?
#
loop_
_entity_poly.entity_id
_entity_poly.type
_entity_poly.pdbx_seq_one_letter_code
_entity_poly.pdbx_strand_id
1 'polypeptide(L)'
;WELVKRLAWSAVLLLISTLIVWVDRDSYVDSTAGDGVSLIDAFYYSTVTVTTTGYGDITPVAPHARLINALIITPLRITFLVLLVGTTLEMLANEGRRGLLDSAWRKRMRNHTVVIGYGTKGRSAVNTLRNHDVPVEKIVVIDSRPSAVAEANRSGLAAFEGDATRRDLLRRAEISKAREVVITLNRDDSAILTTLTVRQLNPRCHIVVSGREDENLPLLRESGADAVVTSADAVGRLLGLSSVNPYVGTVVDDLLS
;
A
#
# COMPACT_ATOMS: atom_id res chain seq x y z
N TRP A 1 2.86 10.45 4.54
CA TRP A 1 3.24 11.74 3.94
C TRP A 1 2.01 12.61 3.65
N GLU A 2 0.95 12.07 3.07
CA GLU A 2 -0.28 12.83 2.77
C GLU A 2 -1.02 13.30 4.04
N LEU A 3 -1.06 12.46 5.09
CA LEU A 3 -1.63 12.83 6.38
C LEU A 3 -0.93 14.07 6.98
N VAL A 4 0.40 14.08 6.98
CA VAL A 4 1.19 15.19 7.51
C VAL A 4 0.94 16.48 6.72
N LYS A 5 0.82 16.40 5.40
CA LYS A 5 0.46 17.55 4.55
C LYS A 5 -0.92 18.12 4.90
N ARG A 6 -1.92 17.25 5.07
CA ARG A 6 -3.29 17.68 5.40
C ARG A 6 -3.37 18.31 6.79
N LEU A 7 -2.67 17.75 7.78
CA LEU A 7 -2.56 18.35 9.11
C LEU A 7 -1.84 19.71 9.05
N ALA A 8 -0.77 19.82 8.28
CA ALA A 8 -0.08 21.09 8.06
C ALA A 8 -1.00 22.14 7.40
N TRP A 9 -1.77 21.76 6.37
CA TRP A 9 -2.76 22.65 5.76
C TRP A 9 -3.86 23.07 6.74
N SER A 10 -4.35 22.14 7.57
CA SER A 10 -5.34 22.47 8.61
C SER A 10 -4.79 23.49 9.62
N ALA A 11 -3.53 23.33 10.04
CA ALA A 11 -2.86 24.31 10.90
C ALA A 11 -2.69 25.68 10.23
N VAL A 12 -2.35 25.70 8.94
CA VAL A 12 -2.25 26.96 8.15
C VAL A 12 -3.59 27.66 8.08
N LEU A 13 -4.70 26.96 7.83
CA LEU A 13 -6.03 27.54 7.79
C LEU A 13 -6.43 28.14 9.14
N LEU A 14 -6.10 27.47 10.25
CA LEU A 14 -6.32 27.99 11.59
C LEU A 14 -5.52 29.27 11.86
N LEU A 15 -4.24 29.31 11.47
CA LEU A 15 -3.39 30.49 11.61
C LEU A 15 -3.89 31.66 10.77
N ILE A 16 -4.36 31.42 9.53
CA ILE A 16 -4.96 32.44 8.67
C ILE A 16 -6.21 33.02 9.34
N SER A 17 -7.11 32.18 9.87
CA SER A 17 -8.29 32.62 10.60
C SER A 17 -7.91 33.48 11.79
N THR A 18 -6.93 33.05 12.60
CA THR A 18 -6.42 33.79 13.77
C THR A 18 -5.87 35.17 13.36
N LEU A 19 -5.09 35.21 12.26
CA LEU A 19 -4.50 36.45 11.78
C LEU A 19 -5.58 37.45 11.34
N ILE A 20 -6.60 36.97 10.61
CA ILE A 20 -7.72 37.81 10.16
C ILE A 20 -8.44 38.46 11.35
N VAL A 21 -8.77 37.67 12.37
CA VAL A 21 -9.45 38.12 13.57
C VAL A 21 -8.57 39.07 14.39
N TRP A 22 -7.28 38.75 14.52
CA TRP A 22 -6.36 39.61 15.28
C TRP A 22 -6.09 40.97 14.62
N VAL A 23 -6.02 41.01 13.30
CA VAL A 23 -5.84 42.26 12.54
C VAL A 23 -7.06 43.16 12.68
N ASP A 24 -8.27 42.59 12.66
CA ASP A 24 -9.55 43.31 12.76
C ASP A 24 -10.14 43.25 14.20
N ARG A 25 -9.31 43.01 15.21
CA ARG A 25 -9.72 42.78 16.60
C ARG A 25 -10.66 43.81 17.20
N ASP A 26 -10.52 45.09 16.80
CA ASP A 26 -11.36 46.20 17.29
C ASP A 26 -12.82 46.09 16.81
N SER A 27 -13.09 45.20 15.85
CA SER A 27 -14.42 44.90 15.33
C SER A 27 -15.10 43.72 16.03
N TYR A 28 -14.42 43.11 17.00
CA TYR A 28 -14.95 42.01 17.80
C TYR A 28 -15.12 42.45 19.26
N VAL A 29 -16.09 41.87 19.92
CA VAL A 29 -16.34 42.09 21.35
C VAL A 29 -16.30 40.79 22.08
N ASP A 30 -15.51 40.75 23.16
CA ASP A 30 -15.56 39.68 24.18
C ASP A 30 -16.60 40.10 25.24
N SER A 31 -17.67 39.33 25.32
CA SER A 31 -18.76 39.57 26.28
C SER A 31 -18.39 39.13 27.70
N THR A 32 -17.28 38.43 27.91
CA THR A 32 -16.87 37.84 29.18
C THR A 32 -15.82 38.69 29.91
N ALA A 33 -14.80 39.16 29.18
CA ALA A 33 -13.67 39.88 29.77
C ALA A 33 -13.80 41.40 29.72
N GLY A 34 -14.54 41.99 28.77
CA GLY A 34 -14.81 43.43 28.70
C GLY A 34 -13.62 44.30 28.24
N ASP A 35 -12.45 43.76 28.10
CA ASP A 35 -11.23 44.30 27.53
C ASP A 35 -11.04 43.75 26.15
N GLY A 36 -10.49 44.52 25.21
CA GLY A 36 -10.43 44.18 23.77
C GLY A 36 -9.79 42.81 23.51
N VAL A 37 -10.04 42.28 22.30
CA VAL A 37 -9.57 40.95 21.88
C VAL A 37 -8.05 40.90 21.71
N SER A 38 -7.37 40.08 22.52
CA SER A 38 -5.93 39.83 22.42
C SER A 38 -5.61 38.83 21.32
N LEU A 39 -4.33 38.57 21.06
CA LEU A 39 -3.90 37.51 20.13
C LEU A 39 -4.36 36.11 20.59
N ILE A 40 -4.35 35.86 21.91
CA ILE A 40 -4.80 34.60 22.49
C ILE A 40 -6.30 34.42 22.28
N ASP A 41 -7.08 35.48 22.47
CA ASP A 41 -8.52 35.47 22.26
C ASP A 41 -8.89 35.30 20.77
N ALA A 42 -8.09 35.88 19.86
CA ALA A 42 -8.24 35.67 18.43
C ALA A 42 -7.93 34.21 18.03
N PHE A 43 -6.92 33.60 18.64
CA PHE A 43 -6.60 32.17 18.44
C PHE A 43 -7.69 31.27 19.00
N TYR A 44 -8.16 31.57 20.22
CA TYR A 44 -9.28 30.88 20.85
C TYR A 44 -10.54 30.95 20.00
N TYR A 45 -10.95 32.17 19.60
CA TYR A 45 -12.11 32.38 18.71
C TYR A 45 -12.01 31.59 17.42
N SER A 46 -10.84 31.65 16.78
CA SER A 46 -10.59 30.93 15.54
C SER A 46 -10.70 29.42 15.73
N THR A 47 -10.14 28.88 16.81
CA THR A 47 -10.20 27.46 17.15
C THR A 47 -11.64 27.01 17.39
N VAL A 48 -12.38 27.74 18.22
CA VAL A 48 -13.78 27.45 18.56
C VAL A 48 -14.69 27.59 17.32
N THR A 49 -14.42 28.56 16.46
CA THR A 49 -15.18 28.79 15.23
C THR A 49 -14.90 27.73 14.18
N VAL A 50 -13.62 27.41 13.93
CA VAL A 50 -13.20 26.42 12.91
C VAL A 50 -13.63 25.00 13.29
N THR A 51 -13.62 24.67 14.59
CA THR A 51 -14.12 23.37 15.09
C THR A 51 -15.65 23.29 15.18
N THR A 52 -16.37 24.36 14.81
CA THR A 52 -17.84 24.48 14.84
C THR A 52 -18.45 24.44 16.24
N THR A 53 -17.69 24.68 17.31
CA THR A 53 -18.21 24.74 18.67
C THR A 53 -19.04 26.02 18.89
N GLY A 54 -18.48 27.22 18.57
CA GLY A 54 -19.18 28.50 18.51
C GLY A 54 -19.85 28.93 19.81
N TYR A 55 -19.09 29.10 20.92
CA TYR A 55 -19.65 29.50 22.21
C TYR A 55 -20.35 30.85 22.17
N GLY A 56 -19.94 31.74 21.26
CA GLY A 56 -20.58 33.06 21.11
C GLY A 56 -20.16 34.11 22.16
N ASP A 57 -19.11 33.82 22.88
CA ASP A 57 -18.47 34.71 23.86
C ASP A 57 -17.71 35.86 23.18
N ILE A 58 -17.00 35.55 22.09
CA ILE A 58 -16.39 36.54 21.21
C ILE A 58 -17.20 36.59 19.91
N THR A 59 -17.64 37.79 19.52
CA THR A 59 -18.51 37.98 18.34
C THR A 59 -18.12 39.19 17.51
N PRO A 60 -18.24 39.12 16.16
CA PRO A 60 -18.07 40.28 15.28
C PRO A 60 -19.26 41.23 15.42
N VAL A 61 -19.00 42.49 15.77
CA VAL A 61 -20.04 43.53 15.90
C VAL A 61 -20.09 44.48 14.72
N ALA A 62 -18.94 44.77 14.10
CA ALA A 62 -18.87 45.65 12.95
C ALA A 62 -19.43 44.98 11.68
N PRO A 63 -20.15 45.70 10.78
CA PRO A 63 -20.72 45.10 9.56
C PRO A 63 -19.69 44.45 8.64
N HIS A 64 -18.50 45.05 8.48
CA HIS A 64 -17.43 44.49 7.65
C HIS A 64 -16.88 43.21 8.26
N ALA A 65 -16.70 43.12 9.59
CA ALA A 65 -16.25 41.91 10.26
C ALA A 65 -17.24 40.75 10.11
N ARG A 66 -18.56 41.05 10.15
CA ARG A 66 -19.59 40.04 9.86
C ARG A 66 -19.53 39.56 8.42
N LEU A 67 -19.24 40.45 7.47
CA LEU A 67 -19.07 40.09 6.06
C LEU A 67 -17.83 39.22 5.85
N ILE A 68 -16.70 39.56 6.49
CA ILE A 68 -15.47 38.76 6.49
C ILE A 68 -15.73 37.35 7.07
N ASN A 69 -16.44 37.27 8.18
CA ASN A 69 -16.82 35.99 8.78
C ASN A 69 -17.69 35.16 7.82
N ALA A 70 -18.67 35.76 7.17
CA ALA A 70 -19.57 35.05 6.25
C ALA A 70 -18.86 34.56 4.99
N LEU A 71 -18.01 35.41 4.37
CA LEU A 71 -17.44 35.16 3.05
C LEU A 71 -16.04 34.52 3.08
N ILE A 72 -15.28 34.69 4.16
CA ILE A 72 -13.93 34.19 4.28
C ILE A 72 -13.81 33.10 5.38
N ILE A 73 -14.16 33.45 6.62
CA ILE A 73 -13.98 32.50 7.75
C ILE A 73 -14.90 31.28 7.64
N THR A 74 -16.13 31.45 7.15
CA THR A 74 -17.06 30.32 6.99
C THR A 74 -16.60 29.31 5.92
N PRO A 75 -16.21 29.71 4.68
CA PRO A 75 -15.63 28.78 3.72
C PRO A 75 -14.32 28.13 4.21
N LEU A 76 -13.48 28.89 4.92
CA LEU A 76 -12.23 28.38 5.51
C LEU A 76 -12.51 27.30 6.56
N ARG A 77 -13.52 27.49 7.41
CA ARG A 77 -14.03 26.51 8.38
C ARG A 77 -14.52 25.24 7.69
N ILE A 78 -15.32 25.37 6.62
CA ILE A 78 -15.81 24.22 5.87
C ILE A 78 -14.64 23.43 5.26
N THR A 79 -13.66 24.13 4.69
CA THR A 79 -12.46 23.52 4.11
C THR A 79 -11.66 22.77 5.19
N PHE A 80 -11.48 23.36 6.36
CA PHE A 80 -10.82 22.71 7.50
C PHE A 80 -11.52 21.40 7.90
N LEU A 81 -12.84 21.44 8.03
CA LEU A 81 -13.63 20.24 8.38
C LEU A 81 -13.52 19.15 7.32
N VAL A 82 -13.61 19.52 6.03
CA VAL A 82 -13.47 18.56 4.92
C VAL A 82 -12.09 17.90 4.94
N LEU A 83 -11.03 18.67 5.19
CA LEU A 83 -9.68 18.12 5.33
C LEU A 83 -9.55 17.17 6.51
N LEU A 84 -10.08 17.54 7.67
CA LEU A 84 -9.98 16.75 8.90
C LEU A 84 -10.82 15.46 8.82
N VAL A 85 -12.10 15.58 8.48
CA VAL A 85 -13.03 14.44 8.37
C VAL A 85 -12.67 13.55 7.20
N GLY A 86 -12.30 14.12 6.05
CA GLY A 86 -11.87 13.37 4.88
C GLY A 86 -10.66 12.48 5.17
N THR A 87 -9.71 12.97 5.98
CA THR A 87 -8.55 12.19 6.41
C THR A 87 -8.94 10.99 7.28
N THR A 88 -9.84 11.22 8.23
CA THR A 88 -10.33 10.17 9.14
C THR A 88 -11.13 9.10 8.37
N LEU A 89 -12.01 9.52 7.46
CA LEU A 89 -12.79 8.60 6.63
C LEU A 89 -11.90 7.78 5.68
N GLU A 90 -10.87 8.37 5.12
CA GLU A 90 -9.93 7.67 4.23
C GLU A 90 -9.15 6.60 5.00
N MET A 91 -8.71 6.88 6.22
CA MET A 91 -8.06 5.88 7.09
C MET A 91 -9.00 4.72 7.41
N LEU A 92 -10.23 5.01 7.84
CA LEU A 92 -11.24 4.00 8.17
C LEU A 92 -11.66 3.18 6.94
N ALA A 93 -11.85 3.84 5.79
CA ALA A 93 -12.24 3.17 4.55
C ALA A 93 -11.15 2.24 4.03
N ASN A 94 -9.88 2.61 4.14
CA ASN A 94 -8.76 1.78 3.70
C ASN A 94 -8.57 0.53 4.58
N GLU A 95 -8.74 0.64 5.89
CA GLU A 95 -8.67 -0.52 6.79
C GLU A 95 -9.89 -1.45 6.64
N GLY A 96 -11.08 -0.89 6.60
CA GLY A 96 -12.33 -1.66 6.46
C GLY A 96 -12.45 -2.39 5.11
N ARG A 97 -12.07 -1.75 4.02
CA ARG A 97 -12.09 -2.36 2.68
C ARG A 97 -11.10 -3.52 2.56
N ARG A 98 -9.90 -3.39 3.13
CA ARG A 98 -8.89 -4.47 3.12
C ARG A 98 -9.41 -5.71 3.86
N GLY A 99 -10.03 -5.54 5.03
CA GLY A 99 -10.55 -6.65 5.83
C GLY A 99 -11.74 -7.39 5.19
N LEU A 100 -12.67 -6.66 4.56
CA LEU A 100 -13.86 -7.24 3.94
C LEU A 100 -13.55 -7.96 2.61
N LEU A 101 -12.69 -7.38 1.78
CA LEU A 101 -12.24 -8.00 0.53
C LEU A 101 -11.39 -9.26 0.82
N ASP A 102 -10.52 -9.21 1.83
CA ASP A 102 -9.72 -10.36 2.27
C ASP A 102 -10.61 -11.55 2.72
N SER A 103 -11.71 -11.31 3.42
CA SER A 103 -12.56 -12.39 3.94
C SER A 103 -13.41 -13.07 2.87
N ALA A 104 -13.97 -12.32 1.95
CA ALA A 104 -14.77 -12.86 0.83
C ALA A 104 -13.86 -13.58 -0.19
N TRP A 105 -12.67 -13.02 -0.44
CA TRP A 105 -11.66 -13.59 -1.29
C TRP A 105 -11.13 -14.93 -0.75
N ARG A 106 -10.78 -15.02 0.54
CA ARG A 106 -10.32 -16.24 1.19
C ARG A 106 -11.26 -17.43 1.06
N LYS A 107 -12.56 -17.18 1.10
CA LYS A 107 -13.57 -18.25 0.95
C LYS A 107 -13.58 -18.85 -0.46
N ARG A 108 -13.19 -18.10 -1.47
CA ARG A 108 -13.17 -18.53 -2.88
C ARG A 108 -11.82 -19.09 -3.33
N MET A 109 -10.74 -18.79 -2.59
CA MET A 109 -9.38 -19.16 -2.98
C MET A 109 -9.09 -20.62 -2.66
N ARG A 110 -9.06 -21.44 -3.71
CA ARG A 110 -8.64 -22.86 -3.68
C ARG A 110 -7.94 -23.18 -5.01
N ASN A 111 -6.94 -24.03 -4.96
CA ASN A 111 -6.16 -24.46 -6.13
C ASN A 111 -5.61 -23.25 -6.92
N HIS A 112 -5.11 -22.25 -6.21
CA HIS A 112 -4.52 -21.04 -6.77
C HIS A 112 -3.00 -21.14 -6.79
N THR A 113 -2.36 -20.29 -7.57
CA THR A 113 -0.91 -20.15 -7.66
C THR A 113 -0.48 -18.91 -6.89
N VAL A 114 0.52 -19.04 -6.02
CA VAL A 114 1.07 -17.92 -5.26
C VAL A 114 2.46 -17.58 -5.79
N VAL A 115 2.66 -16.35 -6.23
CA VAL A 115 3.97 -15.85 -6.70
C VAL A 115 4.55 -14.95 -5.60
N ILE A 116 5.66 -15.35 -5.03
CA ILE A 116 6.36 -14.66 -3.96
C ILE A 116 7.57 -13.92 -4.53
N GLY A 117 7.51 -12.57 -4.47
CA GLY A 117 8.41 -11.65 -5.15
C GLY A 117 7.84 -11.22 -6.51
N TYR A 118 7.51 -9.93 -6.65
CA TYR A 118 6.97 -9.37 -7.90
C TYR A 118 7.97 -8.41 -8.55
N GLY A 119 9.23 -8.88 -8.62
CA GLY A 119 10.31 -8.28 -9.40
C GLY A 119 10.27 -8.73 -10.86
N THR A 120 11.36 -8.60 -11.59
CA THR A 120 11.45 -9.02 -13.01
C THR A 120 11.08 -10.49 -13.18
N LYS A 121 11.65 -11.38 -12.35
CA LYS A 121 11.37 -12.83 -12.40
C LYS A 121 9.90 -13.15 -12.09
N GLY A 122 9.34 -12.51 -11.06
CA GLY A 122 7.95 -12.74 -10.65
C GLY A 122 6.94 -12.24 -11.67
N ARG A 123 7.19 -11.08 -12.29
CA ARG A 123 6.37 -10.57 -13.41
C ARG A 123 6.41 -11.51 -14.62
N SER A 124 7.59 -11.99 -14.98
CA SER A 124 7.75 -12.97 -16.05
C SER A 124 6.96 -14.25 -15.75
N ALA A 125 7.10 -14.80 -14.52
CA ALA A 125 6.34 -15.97 -14.10
C ALA A 125 4.83 -15.76 -14.19
N VAL A 126 4.31 -14.61 -13.73
CA VAL A 126 2.88 -14.27 -13.84
C VAL A 126 2.43 -14.17 -15.30
N ASN A 127 3.23 -13.56 -16.17
CA ASN A 127 2.90 -13.47 -17.59
C ASN A 127 2.85 -14.85 -18.25
N THR A 128 3.82 -15.71 -17.95
CA THR A 128 3.83 -17.11 -18.43
C THR A 128 2.60 -17.87 -17.93
N LEU A 129 2.24 -17.75 -16.65
CA LEU A 129 1.02 -18.37 -16.11
C LEU A 129 -0.24 -17.91 -16.85
N ARG A 130 -0.35 -16.63 -17.16
CA ARG A 130 -1.48 -16.06 -17.91
C ARG A 130 -1.52 -16.56 -19.35
N ASN A 131 -0.39 -16.67 -20.01
CA ASN A 131 -0.28 -17.21 -21.38
C ASN A 131 -0.66 -18.70 -21.43
N HIS A 132 -0.57 -19.42 -20.30
CA HIS A 132 -1.00 -20.81 -20.15
C HIS A 132 -2.40 -20.94 -19.51
N ASP A 133 -3.28 -19.98 -19.75
CA ASP A 133 -4.69 -19.98 -19.36
C ASP A 133 -4.94 -20.09 -17.84
N VAL A 134 -3.97 -19.70 -17.00
CA VAL A 134 -4.23 -19.58 -15.55
C VAL A 134 -5.04 -18.31 -15.31
N PRO A 135 -6.28 -18.41 -14.79
CA PRO A 135 -7.12 -17.25 -14.54
C PRO A 135 -6.45 -16.25 -13.60
N VAL A 136 -6.51 -14.96 -13.91
CA VAL A 136 -5.90 -13.89 -13.10
C VAL A 136 -6.40 -13.91 -11.66
N GLU A 137 -7.68 -14.27 -11.46
CA GLU A 137 -8.30 -14.38 -10.13
C GLU A 137 -7.72 -15.52 -9.29
N LYS A 138 -6.99 -16.45 -9.92
CA LYS A 138 -6.29 -17.55 -9.25
C LYS A 138 -4.80 -17.31 -9.06
N ILE A 139 -4.29 -16.16 -9.41
CA ILE A 139 -2.90 -15.78 -9.17
C ILE A 139 -2.85 -14.79 -8.01
N VAL A 140 -2.06 -15.12 -7.02
CA VAL A 140 -1.82 -14.31 -5.82
C VAL A 140 -0.37 -13.86 -5.80
N VAL A 141 -0.13 -12.62 -5.48
CA VAL A 141 1.22 -12.06 -5.39
C VAL A 141 1.54 -11.64 -3.97
N ILE A 142 2.77 -11.89 -3.54
CA ILE A 142 3.32 -11.36 -2.28
C ILE A 142 4.61 -10.61 -2.61
N ASP A 143 4.72 -9.34 -2.21
CA ASP A 143 5.97 -8.56 -2.30
C ASP A 143 6.08 -7.60 -1.11
N SER A 144 7.30 -7.33 -0.67
CA SER A 144 7.56 -6.39 0.43
C SER A 144 7.49 -4.93 0.01
N ARG A 145 7.53 -4.63 -1.30
CA ARG A 145 7.52 -3.27 -1.84
C ARG A 145 6.10 -2.82 -2.16
N PRO A 146 5.64 -1.71 -1.56
CA PRO A 146 4.30 -1.17 -1.84
C PRO A 146 4.04 -0.88 -3.32
N SER A 147 5.08 -0.43 -4.05
CA SER A 147 4.97 -0.15 -5.49
C SER A 147 4.69 -1.39 -6.33
N ALA A 148 5.33 -2.52 -6.01
CA ALA A 148 5.12 -3.80 -6.68
C ALA A 148 3.70 -4.35 -6.43
N VAL A 149 3.23 -4.23 -5.18
CA VAL A 149 1.85 -4.62 -4.80
C VAL A 149 0.82 -3.75 -5.50
N ALA A 150 1.04 -2.44 -5.57
CA ALA A 150 0.15 -1.52 -6.29
C ALA A 150 0.10 -1.82 -7.80
N GLU A 151 1.22 -2.22 -8.40
CA GLU A 151 1.30 -2.63 -9.80
C GLU A 151 0.53 -3.94 -10.04
N ALA A 152 0.73 -4.95 -9.20
CA ALA A 152 0.02 -6.22 -9.27
C ALA A 152 -1.51 -6.01 -9.15
N ASN A 153 -1.96 -5.19 -8.20
CA ASN A 153 -3.37 -4.86 -8.03
C ASN A 153 -3.97 -4.14 -9.25
N ARG A 154 -3.20 -3.23 -9.89
CA ARG A 154 -3.64 -2.57 -11.13
C ARG A 154 -3.78 -3.56 -12.30
N SER A 155 -2.99 -4.63 -12.29
CA SER A 155 -3.07 -5.71 -13.27
C SER A 155 -4.18 -6.75 -12.96
N GLY A 156 -5.03 -6.47 -11.95
CA GLY A 156 -6.15 -7.34 -11.55
C GLY A 156 -5.76 -8.51 -10.65
N LEU A 157 -4.49 -8.60 -10.22
CA LEU A 157 -4.02 -9.66 -9.35
C LEU A 157 -4.36 -9.38 -7.89
N ALA A 158 -4.67 -10.41 -7.12
CA ALA A 158 -4.72 -10.28 -5.67
C ALA A 158 -3.28 -10.17 -5.12
N ALA A 159 -2.95 -9.07 -4.44
CA ALA A 159 -1.60 -8.83 -3.97
C ALA A 159 -1.55 -8.47 -2.49
N PHE A 160 -0.59 -9.03 -1.78
CA PHE A 160 -0.33 -8.81 -0.36
C PHE A 160 1.03 -8.16 -0.16
N GLU A 161 1.05 -7.08 0.62
CA GLU A 161 2.27 -6.40 1.01
C GLU A 161 2.85 -7.01 2.29
N GLY A 162 4.14 -7.29 2.28
CA GLY A 162 4.88 -7.70 3.46
C GLY A 162 6.02 -8.66 3.18
N ASP A 163 6.66 -9.09 4.26
CA ASP A 163 7.77 -10.05 4.25
C ASP A 163 7.23 -11.48 4.19
N ALA A 164 7.56 -12.18 3.09
CA ALA A 164 7.11 -13.54 2.84
C ALA A 164 7.74 -14.60 3.77
N THR A 165 8.76 -14.26 4.55
CA THR A 165 9.29 -15.14 5.60
C THR A 165 8.33 -15.26 6.79
N ARG A 166 7.35 -14.34 6.90
CA ARG A 166 6.39 -14.32 8.01
C ARG A 166 5.22 -15.25 7.74
N ARG A 167 5.03 -16.19 8.64
CA ARG A 167 3.96 -17.21 8.57
C ARG A 167 2.55 -16.61 8.45
N ASP A 168 2.30 -15.50 9.13
CA ASP A 168 0.98 -14.86 9.12
C ASP A 168 0.60 -14.31 7.75
N LEU A 169 1.57 -13.74 7.02
CA LEU A 169 1.35 -13.27 5.66
C LEU A 169 1.06 -14.44 4.71
N LEU A 170 1.80 -15.53 4.81
CA LEU A 170 1.57 -16.74 4.02
C LEU A 170 0.20 -17.37 4.31
N ARG A 171 -0.27 -17.34 5.56
CA ARG A 171 -1.63 -17.75 5.94
C ARG A 171 -2.69 -16.83 5.34
N ARG A 172 -2.46 -15.53 5.29
CA ARG A 172 -3.36 -14.56 4.63
C ARG A 172 -3.48 -14.84 3.14
N ALA A 173 -2.40 -15.26 2.48
CA ALA A 173 -2.38 -15.66 1.08
C ALA A 173 -2.97 -17.07 0.84
N GLU A 174 -3.53 -17.72 1.87
CA GLU A 174 -4.15 -19.06 1.82
C GLU A 174 -3.21 -20.15 1.24
N ILE A 175 -1.93 -20.11 1.59
CA ILE A 175 -0.91 -21.09 1.14
C ILE A 175 -1.37 -22.53 1.39
N SER A 176 -2.09 -22.79 2.49
CA SER A 176 -2.62 -24.13 2.81
C SER A 176 -3.56 -24.70 1.74
N LYS A 177 -4.12 -23.86 0.87
CA LYS A 177 -5.03 -24.24 -0.21
C LYS A 177 -4.43 -23.98 -1.60
N ALA A 178 -3.21 -23.48 -1.67
CA ALA A 178 -2.50 -23.26 -2.93
C ALA A 178 -2.14 -24.59 -3.60
N ARG A 179 -2.25 -24.62 -4.93
CA ARG A 179 -1.76 -25.73 -5.76
C ARG A 179 -0.27 -25.60 -5.99
N GLU A 180 0.18 -24.38 -6.26
CA GLU A 180 1.54 -24.07 -6.64
C GLU A 180 2.04 -22.81 -5.95
N VAL A 181 3.33 -22.77 -5.65
CA VAL A 181 4.01 -21.60 -5.11
C VAL A 181 5.30 -21.37 -5.88
N VAL A 182 5.43 -20.19 -6.46
CA VAL A 182 6.60 -19.75 -7.22
C VAL A 182 7.35 -18.71 -6.39
N ILE A 183 8.55 -19.01 -5.95
CA ILE A 183 9.37 -18.15 -5.09
C ILE A 183 10.48 -17.52 -5.93
N THR A 184 10.42 -16.20 -6.12
CA THR A 184 11.34 -15.43 -6.97
C THR A 184 12.07 -14.34 -6.19
N LEU A 185 12.38 -14.62 -4.93
CA LEU A 185 13.10 -13.70 -4.05
C LEU A 185 14.54 -13.48 -4.53
N ASN A 186 15.12 -12.32 -4.17
CA ASN A 186 16.49 -11.97 -4.57
C ASN A 186 17.56 -12.50 -3.61
N ARG A 187 17.18 -12.99 -2.44
CA ARG A 187 18.07 -13.50 -1.39
C ARG A 187 17.74 -14.95 -1.12
N ASP A 188 18.75 -15.81 -1.19
CA ASP A 188 18.58 -17.25 -1.00
C ASP A 188 18.21 -17.63 0.44
N ASP A 189 18.74 -16.90 1.45
CA ASP A 189 18.35 -17.08 2.84
C ASP A 189 16.84 -16.90 3.07
N SER A 190 16.30 -15.83 2.49
CA SER A 190 14.86 -15.54 2.54
C SER A 190 14.07 -16.56 1.72
N ALA A 191 14.59 -17.02 0.58
CA ALA A 191 13.97 -18.06 -0.23
C ALA A 191 13.90 -19.41 0.51
N ILE A 192 14.99 -19.82 1.16
CA ILE A 192 15.06 -21.05 1.98
C ILE A 192 14.03 -21.00 3.11
N LEU A 193 14.02 -19.91 3.90
CA LEU A 193 13.09 -19.75 5.01
C LEU A 193 11.62 -19.72 4.55
N THR A 194 11.37 -19.05 3.43
CA THR A 194 10.02 -18.99 2.83
C THR A 194 9.59 -20.38 2.35
N THR A 195 10.47 -21.10 1.65
CA THR A 195 10.22 -22.47 1.16
C THR A 195 9.88 -23.42 2.31
N LEU A 196 10.69 -23.39 3.37
CA LEU A 196 10.47 -24.21 4.56
C LEU A 196 9.10 -23.90 5.21
N THR A 197 8.77 -22.59 5.32
CA THR A 197 7.50 -22.16 5.92
C THR A 197 6.31 -22.55 5.04
N VAL A 198 6.42 -22.40 3.72
CA VAL A 198 5.41 -22.84 2.75
C VAL A 198 5.18 -24.33 2.85
N ARG A 199 6.23 -25.15 2.85
CA ARG A 199 6.15 -26.60 2.96
C ARG A 199 5.49 -27.06 4.27
N GLN A 200 5.79 -26.37 5.39
CA GLN A 200 5.12 -26.62 6.67
C GLN A 200 3.63 -26.25 6.65
N LEU A 201 3.23 -25.20 5.93
CA LEU A 201 1.83 -24.78 5.81
C LEU A 201 1.05 -25.62 4.82
N ASN A 202 1.71 -26.12 3.77
CA ASN A 202 1.11 -26.95 2.74
C ASN A 202 2.10 -28.04 2.27
N PRO A 203 2.03 -29.23 2.84
CA PRO A 203 2.92 -30.34 2.47
C PRO A 203 2.75 -30.84 1.03
N ARG A 204 1.66 -30.49 0.35
CA ARG A 204 1.30 -31.05 -0.97
C ARG A 204 1.45 -30.08 -2.13
N CYS A 205 1.67 -28.78 -1.88
CA CYS A 205 1.79 -27.80 -2.95
C CYS A 205 3.09 -28.05 -3.76
N HIS A 206 3.04 -27.75 -5.04
CA HIS A 206 4.24 -27.74 -5.87
C HIS A 206 5.00 -26.42 -5.66
N ILE A 207 6.25 -26.49 -5.23
CA ILE A 207 7.08 -25.34 -4.90
C ILE A 207 8.22 -25.22 -5.90
N VAL A 208 8.20 -24.14 -6.68
CA VAL A 208 9.27 -23.77 -7.60
C VAL A 208 10.02 -22.56 -7.03
N VAL A 209 11.34 -22.66 -6.92
CA VAL A 209 12.16 -21.61 -6.32
C VAL A 209 13.24 -21.16 -7.28
N SER A 210 13.43 -19.85 -7.39
CA SER A 210 14.60 -19.28 -8.05
C SER A 210 15.76 -19.17 -7.07
N GLY A 211 16.81 -19.97 -7.26
CA GLY A 211 18.09 -19.81 -6.57
C GLY A 211 18.97 -18.76 -7.24
N ARG A 212 19.85 -18.15 -6.47
CA ARG A 212 20.83 -17.18 -6.96
C ARG A 212 22.23 -17.77 -7.00
N GLU A 213 22.67 -18.38 -5.90
CA GLU A 213 24.00 -18.94 -5.72
C GLU A 213 23.95 -20.46 -5.80
N ASP A 214 24.83 -21.08 -6.59
CA ASP A 214 24.81 -22.53 -6.83
C ASP A 214 25.06 -23.33 -5.54
N GLU A 215 25.83 -22.79 -4.60
CA GLU A 215 26.09 -23.40 -3.31
C GLU A 215 24.84 -23.57 -2.43
N ASN A 216 23.80 -22.75 -2.66
CA ASN A 216 22.54 -22.76 -1.90
C ASN A 216 21.48 -23.69 -2.50
N LEU A 217 21.70 -24.25 -3.70
CA LEU A 217 20.72 -25.12 -4.36
C LEU A 217 20.38 -26.38 -3.57
N PRO A 218 21.36 -27.09 -2.95
CA PRO A 218 21.05 -28.22 -2.09
C PRO A 218 20.14 -27.83 -0.93
N LEU A 219 20.40 -26.68 -0.26
CA LEU A 219 19.60 -26.19 0.85
C LEU A 219 18.17 -25.82 0.43
N LEU A 220 17.99 -25.26 -0.76
CA LEU A 220 16.65 -24.99 -1.30
C LEU A 220 15.85 -26.26 -1.54
N ARG A 221 16.48 -27.32 -2.05
CA ARG A 221 15.84 -28.64 -2.22
C ARG A 221 15.52 -29.29 -0.87
N GLU A 222 16.46 -29.27 0.07
CA GLU A 222 16.28 -29.82 1.42
C GLU A 222 15.20 -29.05 2.20
N SER A 223 15.03 -27.75 1.94
CA SER A 223 13.94 -26.95 2.54
C SER A 223 12.55 -27.31 1.98
N GLY A 224 12.48 -28.17 0.95
CA GLY A 224 11.24 -28.71 0.41
C GLY A 224 10.82 -28.11 -0.93
N ALA A 225 11.72 -27.51 -1.71
CA ALA A 225 11.44 -27.10 -3.08
C ALA A 225 11.36 -28.35 -3.99
N ASP A 226 10.31 -28.43 -4.83
CA ASP A 226 10.15 -29.50 -5.82
C ASP A 226 10.99 -29.22 -7.07
N ALA A 227 11.16 -27.93 -7.43
CA ALA A 227 12.04 -27.50 -8.50
C ALA A 227 12.82 -26.25 -8.09
N VAL A 228 14.11 -26.25 -8.41
CA VAL A 228 14.98 -25.08 -8.21
C VAL A 228 15.55 -24.67 -9.55
N VAL A 229 15.33 -23.40 -9.92
CA VAL A 229 15.81 -22.79 -11.17
C VAL A 229 16.84 -21.72 -10.82
N THR A 230 18.06 -21.86 -11.35
CA THR A 230 19.10 -20.84 -11.24
C THR A 230 19.06 -19.94 -12.47
N SER A 231 18.88 -18.64 -12.24
CA SER A 231 18.82 -17.68 -13.34
C SER A 231 20.17 -17.49 -14.04
N ALA A 232 21.28 -17.55 -13.30
CA ALA A 232 22.62 -17.36 -13.84
C ALA A 232 23.03 -18.52 -14.76
N ASP A 233 22.85 -19.77 -14.31
CA ASP A 233 23.23 -20.96 -15.06
C ASP A 233 22.34 -21.15 -16.30
N ALA A 234 21.01 -20.98 -16.17
CA ALA A 234 20.08 -21.05 -17.29
C ALA A 234 20.40 -20.02 -18.38
N VAL A 235 20.61 -18.75 -17.99
CA VAL A 235 20.97 -17.69 -18.93
C VAL A 235 22.36 -17.91 -19.52
N GLY A 236 23.33 -18.32 -18.71
CA GLY A 236 24.69 -18.62 -19.17
C GLY A 236 24.73 -19.77 -20.19
N ARG A 237 23.99 -20.87 -19.96
CA ARG A 237 23.86 -21.96 -20.92
C ARG A 237 23.17 -21.54 -22.21
N LEU A 238 22.10 -20.76 -22.11
CA LEU A 238 21.41 -20.23 -23.30
C LEU A 238 22.29 -19.32 -24.12
N LEU A 239 23.05 -18.43 -23.49
CA LEU A 239 24.03 -17.56 -24.17
C LEU A 239 25.13 -18.40 -24.84
N GLY A 240 25.66 -19.39 -24.12
CA GLY A 240 26.66 -20.31 -24.67
C GLY A 240 26.13 -21.08 -25.88
N LEU A 241 24.94 -21.65 -25.77
CA LEU A 241 24.30 -22.39 -26.88
C LEU A 241 23.98 -21.48 -28.06
N SER A 242 23.47 -20.26 -27.81
CA SER A 242 23.16 -19.28 -28.87
C SER A 242 24.43 -18.77 -29.59
N SER A 243 25.59 -18.75 -28.93
CA SER A 243 26.86 -18.39 -29.56
C SER A 243 27.38 -19.47 -30.50
N VAL A 244 27.08 -20.74 -30.21
CA VAL A 244 27.51 -21.90 -31.01
C VAL A 244 26.50 -22.21 -32.11
N ASN A 245 25.21 -21.98 -31.85
CA ASN A 245 24.14 -22.23 -32.82
C ASN A 245 23.14 -21.07 -32.90
N PRO A 246 23.15 -20.27 -33.97
CA PRO A 246 22.26 -19.10 -34.13
C PRO A 246 20.76 -19.39 -34.04
N TYR A 247 20.34 -20.64 -34.26
CA TYR A 247 18.93 -21.05 -34.21
C TYR A 247 18.42 -21.32 -32.78
N VAL A 248 19.31 -21.46 -31.82
CA VAL A 248 18.89 -21.74 -30.40
C VAL A 248 18.08 -20.58 -29.81
N GLY A 249 18.41 -19.34 -30.16
CA GLY A 249 17.65 -18.17 -29.71
C GLY A 249 16.19 -18.19 -30.15
N THR A 250 15.94 -18.56 -31.42
CA THR A 250 14.57 -18.66 -31.98
C THR A 250 13.77 -19.82 -31.36
N VAL A 251 14.39 -20.96 -31.12
CA VAL A 251 13.74 -22.11 -30.46
C VAL A 251 13.39 -21.79 -29.01
N VAL A 252 14.23 -21.03 -28.32
CA VAL A 252 13.96 -20.60 -26.95
C VAL A 252 12.84 -19.58 -26.90
N ASP A 253 12.80 -18.61 -27.82
CA ASP A 253 11.70 -17.66 -27.94
C ASP A 253 10.36 -18.36 -28.23
N ASP A 254 10.35 -19.37 -29.12
CA ASP A 254 9.17 -20.19 -29.38
C ASP A 254 8.72 -21.04 -28.17
N LEU A 255 9.64 -21.50 -27.33
CA LEU A 255 9.31 -22.25 -26.12
C LEU A 255 8.86 -21.37 -24.95
N LEU A 256 9.18 -20.08 -24.98
CA LEU A 256 8.87 -19.12 -23.93
C LEU A 256 7.69 -18.20 -24.28
N SER A 257 7.20 -18.23 -25.54
CA SER A 257 6.03 -17.48 -26.02
C SER A 257 4.73 -18.28 -25.84
#